data_c08ac3d238d7eb55f7e81bcf734283c3
#
_entry.id   c08ac3d238d7eb55f7e81bcf734283c3
#
_cell.length_a   1.000
_cell.length_b   1.000
_cell.length_c   1.000
_cell.angle_alpha   90.00
_cell.angle_beta   90.00
_cell.angle_gamma   90.00
#
_symmetry.space_group_name_H-M   'P 1'
#
loop_
_entity.id
_entity.type
_entity.pdbx_description
1 polymer ?
#
loop_
_entity_poly.entity_id
_entity_poly.type
_entity_poly.pdbx_seq_one_letter_code
_entity_poly.pdbx_strand_id
1 'polypeptide(L)'
;MKVAYLVNQYPAVSHTFIRREIAALEAKGMVIERFSRRRSEHGLVDEDDIAETGRTTVLLDANAFALILQTLSVLVRNPLRFARALWAATTMGFRSQRGLLRNLGYLVVACQLRDRLARSDCKHVHAHFGTNPAAVARLCALLGGPGFSFTVHGPEEFDNVWAISLREKIQDAEFVVAVSSFGRSQLLRLCAVEQWPKIVVVRCAVDDQYLRIDPPSIPEAPNLVCVGRLCEQKGQHLLVQA
;
A
#
# COMPACT_ATOMS: atom_id res chain seq x y z
N MET A 1 2.09 18.40 -9.11
CA MET A 1 1.81 17.98 -7.71
C MET A 1 2.77 16.86 -7.36
N LYS A 2 3.32 16.85 -6.13
CA LYS A 2 4.25 15.82 -5.66
C LYS A 2 3.56 14.93 -4.63
N VAL A 3 3.58 13.60 -4.87
CA VAL A 3 2.89 12.59 -4.06
C VAL A 3 3.86 11.48 -3.69
N ALA A 4 3.78 10.98 -2.47
CA ALA A 4 4.52 9.82 -2.02
C ALA A 4 3.68 8.55 -2.18
N TYR A 5 4.20 7.54 -2.86
CA TYR A 5 3.64 6.20 -2.92
C TYR A 5 4.31 5.31 -1.89
N LEU A 6 3.52 4.67 -1.04
CA LEU A 6 4.00 3.80 0.03
C LEU A 6 3.51 2.38 -0.15
N VAL A 7 4.44 1.44 -0.24
CA VAL A 7 4.16 0.01 -0.40
C VAL A 7 4.93 -0.80 0.65
N ASN A 8 4.47 -2.00 0.97
CA ASN A 8 5.17 -2.85 1.94
C ASN A 8 6.52 -3.37 1.41
N GLN A 9 6.51 -3.82 0.15
CA GLN A 9 7.67 -4.25 -0.65
C GLN A 9 7.46 -3.73 -2.06
N TYR A 10 8.42 -2.98 -2.58
CA TYR A 10 8.37 -2.45 -3.93
C TYR A 10 9.79 -2.19 -4.43
N PRO A 11 10.07 -2.51 -5.69
CA PRO A 11 9.22 -3.23 -6.64
C PRO A 11 9.02 -4.71 -6.26
N ALA A 12 8.03 -5.37 -6.84
CA ALA A 12 7.80 -6.81 -6.66
C ALA A 12 7.07 -7.38 -7.90
N VAL A 13 7.37 -8.63 -8.24
CA VAL A 13 6.85 -9.32 -9.43
C VAL A 13 5.32 -9.22 -9.58
N SER A 14 4.58 -9.26 -8.47
CA SER A 14 3.12 -9.15 -8.47
C SER A 14 2.59 -7.72 -8.39
N HIS A 15 3.44 -6.70 -8.44
CA HIS A 15 3.09 -5.29 -8.27
C HIS A 15 3.24 -4.46 -9.57
N THR A 16 3.25 -5.10 -10.74
CA THR A 16 3.33 -4.44 -12.04
C THR A 16 2.24 -3.39 -12.25
N PHE A 17 1.04 -3.60 -11.68
CA PHE A 17 -0.04 -2.63 -11.72
C PHE A 17 0.29 -1.33 -10.98
N ILE A 18 1.08 -1.37 -9.88
CA ILE A 18 1.53 -0.17 -9.16
C ILE A 18 2.54 0.59 -10.03
N ARG A 19 3.48 -0.11 -10.67
CA ARG A 19 4.45 0.49 -11.58
C ARG A 19 3.75 1.21 -12.74
N ARG A 20 2.76 0.56 -13.36
CA ARG A 20 1.95 1.14 -14.45
C ARG A 20 1.18 2.39 -13.99
N GLU A 21 0.57 2.33 -12.82
CA GLU A 21 -0.14 3.47 -12.25
C GLU A 21 0.81 4.65 -12.02
N ILE A 22 2.00 4.40 -11.45
CA ILE A 22 3.03 5.42 -11.26
C ILE A 22 3.45 6.02 -12.61
N ALA A 23 3.78 5.19 -13.60
CA ALA A 23 4.20 5.64 -14.92
C ALA A 23 3.12 6.49 -15.61
N ALA A 24 1.85 6.08 -15.51
CA ALA A 24 0.73 6.82 -16.07
C ALA A 24 0.52 8.19 -15.39
N LEU A 25 0.74 8.29 -14.09
CA LEU A 25 0.66 9.55 -13.36
C LEU A 25 1.85 10.48 -13.68
N GLU A 26 3.05 9.92 -13.81
CA GLU A 26 4.24 10.67 -14.22
C GLU A 26 4.10 11.21 -15.66
N ALA A 27 3.53 10.42 -16.57
CA ALA A 27 3.19 10.87 -17.92
C ALA A 27 2.19 12.04 -17.94
N LYS A 28 1.38 12.18 -16.88
CA LYS A 28 0.47 13.33 -16.69
C LYS A 28 1.12 14.51 -15.93
N GLY A 29 2.42 14.49 -15.71
CA GLY A 29 3.18 15.56 -15.07
C GLY A 29 3.14 15.55 -13.54
N MET A 30 2.74 14.45 -12.91
CA MET A 30 2.89 14.28 -11.48
C MET A 30 4.30 13.80 -11.12
N VAL A 31 4.80 14.23 -9.97
CA VAL A 31 6.07 13.74 -9.43
C VAL A 31 5.74 12.71 -8.34
N ILE A 32 6.14 11.46 -8.55
CA ILE A 32 5.87 10.37 -7.61
C ILE A 32 7.17 9.95 -6.91
N GLU A 33 7.22 10.14 -5.59
CA GLU A 33 8.28 9.55 -4.76
C GLU A 33 7.86 8.16 -4.29
N ARG A 34 8.73 7.16 -4.52
CA ARG A 34 8.46 5.78 -4.16
C ARG A 34 9.09 5.45 -2.82
N PHE A 35 8.27 4.96 -1.90
CA PHE A 35 8.71 4.47 -0.60
C PHE A 35 8.31 3.02 -0.43
N SER A 36 9.26 2.20 -0.04
CA SER A 36 9.02 0.83 0.38
C SER A 36 9.36 0.67 1.85
N ARG A 37 8.56 -0.08 2.59
CA ARG A 37 8.88 -0.35 3.99
C ARG A 37 10.14 -1.22 4.11
N ARG A 38 10.29 -2.24 3.24
CA ARG A 38 11.43 -3.16 3.20
C ARG A 38 11.78 -3.53 1.75
N ARG A 39 12.98 -4.05 1.54
CA ARG A 39 13.43 -4.51 0.23
C ARG A 39 12.56 -5.66 -0.29
N SER A 40 12.55 -5.85 -1.60
CA SER A 40 12.00 -7.05 -2.22
C SER A 40 12.81 -8.27 -1.79
N GLU A 41 12.12 -9.34 -1.39
CA GLU A 41 12.74 -10.61 -0.93
C GLU A 41 13.00 -11.57 -2.11
N HIS A 42 12.34 -11.34 -3.25
CA HIS A 42 12.43 -12.21 -4.42
C HIS A 42 13.26 -11.53 -5.50
N GLY A 43 14.06 -12.33 -6.22
CA GLY A 43 14.81 -11.85 -7.37
C GLY A 43 13.86 -11.26 -8.42
N LEU A 44 14.14 -10.02 -8.83
CA LEU A 44 13.44 -9.36 -9.92
C LEU A 44 14.06 -9.81 -11.24
N VAL A 45 13.22 -10.14 -12.21
CA VAL A 45 13.63 -10.59 -13.54
C VAL A 45 13.31 -9.54 -14.62
N ASP A 46 12.23 -8.78 -14.41
CA ASP A 46 11.78 -7.72 -15.30
C ASP A 46 12.71 -6.50 -15.17
N GLU A 47 13.24 -6.03 -16.30
CA GLU A 47 14.20 -4.91 -16.34
C GLU A 47 13.62 -3.61 -15.78
N ASP A 48 12.34 -3.36 -16.02
CA ASP A 48 11.66 -2.18 -15.47
C ASP A 48 11.50 -2.28 -13.96
N ASP A 49 11.24 -3.47 -13.39
CA ASP A 49 11.19 -3.67 -11.94
C ASP A 49 12.59 -3.49 -11.32
N ILE A 50 13.65 -3.93 -12.01
CA ILE A 50 15.02 -3.70 -11.59
C ILE A 50 15.33 -2.19 -11.58
N ALA A 51 14.94 -1.46 -12.61
CA ALA A 51 15.12 -0.01 -12.70
C ALA A 51 14.36 0.75 -11.58
N GLU A 52 13.16 0.30 -11.23
CA GLU A 52 12.39 0.87 -10.11
C GLU A 52 13.07 0.70 -8.76
N THR A 53 13.92 -0.32 -8.57
CA THR A 53 14.70 -0.49 -7.33
C THR A 53 15.58 0.72 -7.05
N GLY A 54 16.25 1.27 -8.07
CA GLY A 54 17.08 2.47 -7.96
C GLY A 54 16.31 3.75 -7.65
N ARG A 55 15.00 3.77 -7.95
CA ARG A 55 14.11 4.92 -7.72
C ARG A 55 13.34 4.84 -6.40
N THR A 56 13.42 3.70 -5.71
CA THR A 56 12.63 3.41 -4.51
C THR A 56 13.45 3.60 -3.23
N THR A 57 12.96 4.43 -2.33
CA THR A 57 13.55 4.62 -1.01
C THR A 57 13.04 3.56 -0.04
N VAL A 58 13.95 2.73 0.49
CA VAL A 58 13.62 1.71 1.50
C VAL A 58 13.71 2.31 2.90
N LEU A 59 12.61 2.29 3.66
CA LEU A 59 12.54 2.94 4.97
C LEU A 59 13.28 2.16 6.07
N LEU A 60 13.33 0.84 6.02
CA LEU A 60 14.00 0.00 7.03
C LEU A 60 15.49 -0.27 6.73
N ASP A 61 16.07 0.39 5.74
CA ASP A 61 17.51 0.25 5.44
C ASP A 61 18.41 1.07 6.37
N ALA A 62 17.85 1.98 7.17
CA ALA A 62 18.60 2.73 8.16
C ALA A 62 19.05 1.82 9.31
N ASN A 63 20.22 2.10 9.89
CA ASN A 63 20.66 1.36 11.06
C ASN A 63 19.74 1.64 12.28
N ALA A 64 19.66 0.67 13.20
CA ALA A 64 18.74 0.73 14.34
C ALA A 64 18.96 1.97 15.23
N PHE A 65 20.22 2.40 15.40
CA PHE A 65 20.55 3.58 16.19
C PHE A 65 20.00 4.85 15.56
N ALA A 66 20.12 5.03 14.24
CA ALA A 66 19.55 6.17 13.53
C ALA A 66 18.01 6.19 13.64
N LEU A 67 17.35 5.04 13.55
CA LEU A 67 15.89 4.92 13.72
C LEU A 67 15.45 5.33 15.13
N ILE A 68 16.18 4.93 16.15
CA ILE A 68 15.91 5.30 17.56
C ILE A 68 16.07 6.82 17.75
N LEU A 69 17.20 7.39 17.32
CA LEU A 69 17.45 8.84 17.44
C LEU A 69 16.38 9.65 16.72
N GLN A 70 15.98 9.23 15.53
CA GLN A 70 14.93 9.90 14.76
C GLN A 70 13.59 9.83 15.48
N THR A 71 13.22 8.66 16.03
CA THR A 71 11.98 8.49 16.78
C THR A 71 11.96 9.38 18.02
N LEU A 72 13.08 9.45 18.78
CA LEU A 72 13.23 10.35 19.92
C LEU A 72 13.14 11.82 19.51
N SER A 73 13.73 12.19 18.39
CA SER A 73 13.64 13.57 17.86
C SER A 73 12.18 13.96 17.55
N VAL A 74 11.39 13.05 16.97
CA VAL A 74 9.97 13.29 16.70
C VAL A 74 9.17 13.42 18.02
N LEU A 75 9.45 12.57 19.02
CA LEU A 75 8.86 12.62 20.33
C LEU A 75 9.10 13.98 21.01
N VAL A 76 10.36 14.44 21.03
CA VAL A 76 10.72 15.71 21.69
C VAL A 76 10.12 16.92 20.98
N ARG A 77 10.12 16.93 19.65
CA ARG A 77 9.59 18.06 18.85
C ARG A 77 8.06 18.17 18.90
N ASN A 78 7.34 17.05 19.01
CA ASN A 78 5.88 17.01 18.95
C ASN A 78 5.29 15.95 19.89
N PRO A 79 5.41 16.10 21.22
CA PRO A 79 5.05 15.07 22.19
C PRO A 79 3.56 14.69 22.15
N LEU A 80 2.66 15.66 21.95
CA LEU A 80 1.21 15.38 21.88
C LEU A 80 0.83 14.57 20.64
N ARG A 81 1.40 14.91 19.48
CA ARG A 81 1.17 14.15 18.25
C ARG A 81 1.77 12.76 18.34
N PHE A 82 2.96 12.65 18.94
CA PHE A 82 3.58 11.37 19.20
C PHE A 82 2.73 10.48 20.11
N ALA A 83 2.20 11.03 21.21
CA ALA A 83 1.32 10.31 22.14
C ALA A 83 0.05 9.80 21.43
N ARG A 84 -0.57 10.61 20.55
CA ARG A 84 -1.74 10.19 19.73
C ARG A 84 -1.38 9.06 18.77
N ALA A 85 -0.23 9.16 18.09
CA ALA A 85 0.24 8.13 17.16
C ALA A 85 0.63 6.85 17.92
N LEU A 86 1.25 6.95 19.09
CA LEU A 86 1.57 5.81 19.96
C LEU A 86 0.29 5.12 20.45
N TRP A 87 -0.71 5.88 20.88
CA TRP A 87 -2.02 5.33 21.26
C TRP A 87 -2.67 4.58 20.08
N ALA A 88 -2.65 5.16 18.88
CA ALA A 88 -3.16 4.49 17.70
C ALA A 88 -2.37 3.22 17.36
N ALA A 89 -1.02 3.24 17.46
CA ALA A 89 -0.18 2.07 17.22
C ALA A 89 -0.44 0.95 18.24
N THR A 90 -0.61 1.29 19.52
CA THR A 90 -0.90 0.30 20.58
C THR A 90 -2.29 -0.30 20.41
N THR A 91 -3.31 0.50 20.14
CA THR A 91 -4.69 0.01 19.86
C THR A 91 -4.75 -0.89 18.66
N MET A 92 -4.08 -0.53 17.55
CA MET A 92 -3.91 -1.41 16.40
C MET A 92 -3.18 -2.70 16.75
N GLY A 93 -2.15 -2.62 17.61
CA GLY A 93 -1.35 -3.75 18.05
C GLY A 93 -2.12 -4.79 18.86
N PHE A 94 -2.96 -4.34 19.78
CA PHE A 94 -3.80 -5.23 20.60
C PHE A 94 -4.88 -5.97 19.77
N ARG A 95 -5.36 -5.35 18.69
CA ARG A 95 -6.34 -5.98 17.78
C ARG A 95 -5.69 -6.85 16.71
N SER A 96 -4.41 -6.62 16.43
CA SER A 96 -3.70 -7.22 15.31
C SER A 96 -3.22 -8.63 15.63
N GLN A 97 -3.47 -9.59 14.72
CA GLN A 97 -2.84 -10.91 14.75
C GLN A 97 -1.31 -10.82 14.69
N ARG A 98 -0.75 -9.71 14.21
CA ARG A 98 0.70 -9.47 14.10
C ARG A 98 1.34 -8.95 15.39
N GLY A 99 0.53 -8.65 16.40
CA GLY A 99 0.95 -8.27 17.75
C GLY A 99 1.41 -6.82 17.91
N LEU A 100 1.61 -6.44 19.17
CA LEU A 100 1.95 -5.08 19.58
C LEU A 100 3.31 -4.62 19.07
N LEU A 101 4.35 -5.46 19.20
CA LEU A 101 5.71 -5.08 18.82
C LEU A 101 5.82 -4.67 17.35
N ARG A 102 5.11 -5.38 16.47
CA ARG A 102 5.11 -5.07 15.03
C ARG A 102 4.41 -3.74 14.73
N ASN A 103 3.35 -3.41 15.45
CA ASN A 103 2.66 -2.14 15.29
C ASN A 103 3.45 -0.95 15.88
N LEU A 104 4.21 -1.16 16.95
CA LEU A 104 5.20 -0.19 17.43
C LEU A 104 6.33 0.01 16.39
N GLY A 105 6.77 -1.06 15.73
CA GLY A 105 7.68 -0.96 14.59
C GLY A 105 7.12 -0.11 13.43
N TYR A 106 5.80 -0.14 13.18
CA TYR A 106 5.18 0.76 12.19
C TYR A 106 5.24 2.23 12.62
N LEU A 107 5.17 2.52 13.92
CA LEU A 107 5.34 3.88 14.44
C LEU A 107 6.76 4.40 14.16
N VAL A 108 7.79 3.58 14.37
CA VAL A 108 9.18 3.94 14.04
C VAL A 108 9.34 4.24 12.55
N VAL A 109 8.78 3.39 11.68
CA VAL A 109 8.78 3.60 10.23
C VAL A 109 8.03 4.88 9.84
N ALA A 110 6.91 5.17 10.51
CA ALA A 110 6.14 6.39 10.29
C ALA A 110 6.89 7.66 10.69
N CYS A 111 7.69 7.63 11.77
CA CYS A 111 8.58 8.73 12.14
C CYS A 111 9.60 9.01 11.03
N GLN A 112 10.20 7.95 10.47
CA GLN A 112 11.16 8.07 9.39
C GLN A 112 10.51 8.61 8.10
N LEU A 113 9.34 8.07 7.73
CA LEU A 113 8.59 8.54 6.56
C LEU A 113 8.26 10.02 6.70
N ARG A 114 7.71 10.45 7.84
CA ARG A 114 7.37 11.85 8.12
C ARG A 114 8.54 12.81 7.90
N ASP A 115 9.73 12.46 8.41
CA ASP A 115 10.91 13.31 8.28
C ASP A 115 11.42 13.39 6.84
N ARG A 116 11.32 12.28 6.07
CA ARG A 116 11.66 12.28 4.65
C ARG A 116 10.68 13.14 3.85
N LEU A 117 9.39 13.01 4.11
CA LEU A 117 8.34 13.79 3.44
C LEU A 117 8.47 15.30 3.74
N ALA A 118 8.85 15.66 4.97
CA ALA A 118 9.09 17.05 5.33
C ALA A 118 10.25 17.70 4.53
N ARG A 119 11.22 16.89 4.08
CA ARG A 119 12.34 17.36 3.25
C ARG A 119 12.02 17.37 1.76
N SER A 120 11.08 16.57 1.32
CA SER A 120 10.77 16.38 -0.09
C SER A 120 9.60 17.24 -0.59
N ASP A 121 8.94 17.98 0.30
CA ASP A 121 7.74 18.78 0.01
C ASP A 121 6.57 17.96 -0.60
N CYS A 122 6.49 16.67 -0.29
CA CYS A 122 5.35 15.86 -0.64
C CYS A 122 4.11 16.29 0.14
N LYS A 123 3.01 16.52 -0.56
CA LYS A 123 1.77 17.04 0.04
C LYS A 123 0.77 15.94 0.39
N HIS A 124 0.99 14.72 -0.11
CA HIS A 124 0.08 13.59 0.09
C HIS A 124 0.81 12.26 0.08
N VAL A 125 0.33 11.28 0.85
CA VAL A 125 0.81 9.91 0.85
C VAL A 125 -0.28 8.99 0.32
N HIS A 126 -0.01 8.26 -0.76
CA HIS A 126 -0.87 7.19 -1.22
C HIS A 126 -0.26 5.83 -0.88
N ALA A 127 -1.00 5.01 -0.13
CA ALA A 127 -0.54 3.68 0.26
C ALA A 127 -1.24 2.59 -0.57
N HIS A 128 -0.49 1.67 -1.15
CA HIS A 128 -1.08 0.47 -1.72
C HIS A 128 -1.25 -0.61 -0.66
N PHE A 129 -2.46 -1.17 -0.60
CA PHE A 129 -3.00 -2.09 0.40
C PHE A 129 -3.40 -1.41 1.72
N GLY A 130 -4.63 -1.65 2.15
CA GLY A 130 -5.19 -1.23 3.43
C GLY A 130 -4.57 -1.90 4.66
N THR A 131 -3.49 -2.69 4.48
CA THR A 131 -2.77 -3.43 5.53
C THR A 131 -1.67 -2.57 6.18
N ASN A 132 -0.42 -3.02 6.12
CA ASN A 132 0.74 -2.38 6.76
C ASN A 132 1.07 -1.00 6.18
N PRO A 133 1.07 -0.79 4.85
CA PRO A 133 1.40 0.53 4.30
C PRO A 133 0.41 1.60 4.74
N ALA A 134 -0.89 1.29 4.71
CA ALA A 134 -1.91 2.22 5.19
C ALA A 134 -1.81 2.48 6.70
N ALA A 135 -1.33 1.51 7.52
CA ALA A 135 -1.07 1.75 8.94
C ALA A 135 0.09 2.75 9.13
N VAL A 136 1.18 2.59 8.38
CA VAL A 136 2.32 3.53 8.43
C VAL A 136 1.91 4.92 7.92
N ALA A 137 1.15 5.01 6.83
CA ALA A 137 0.64 6.29 6.30
C ALA A 137 -0.25 7.01 7.33
N ARG A 138 -1.18 6.29 7.96
CA ARG A 138 -2.03 6.82 9.03
C ARG A 138 -1.21 7.36 10.21
N LEU A 139 -0.25 6.57 10.70
CA LEU A 139 0.62 7.00 11.80
C LEU A 139 1.48 8.21 11.41
N CYS A 140 1.97 8.27 10.17
CA CYS A 140 2.68 9.42 9.64
C CYS A 140 1.81 10.69 9.68
N ALA A 141 0.56 10.63 9.24
CA ALA A 141 -0.39 11.74 9.31
C ALA A 141 -0.65 12.19 10.76
N LEU A 142 -0.86 11.24 11.69
CA LEU A 142 -1.03 11.52 13.12
C LEU A 142 0.19 12.22 13.75
N LEU A 143 1.40 11.91 13.26
CA LEU A 143 2.65 12.59 13.65
C LEU A 143 2.80 13.99 13.04
N GLY A 144 1.83 14.46 12.25
CA GLY A 144 1.85 15.76 11.59
C GLY A 144 2.54 15.73 10.23
N GLY A 145 2.63 14.58 9.60
CA GLY A 145 2.93 14.43 8.18
C GLY A 145 1.76 14.84 7.29
N PRO A 146 1.90 14.69 5.95
CA PRO A 146 0.84 14.95 5.00
C PRO A 146 -0.39 14.06 5.24
N GLY A 147 -1.54 14.48 4.69
CA GLY A 147 -2.72 13.64 4.59
C GLY A 147 -2.45 12.37 3.76
N PHE A 148 -3.33 11.38 3.90
CA PHE A 148 -3.10 10.12 3.21
C PHE A 148 -4.38 9.54 2.60
N SER A 149 -4.18 8.68 1.62
CA SER A 149 -5.17 7.82 1.01
C SER A 149 -4.61 6.41 0.83
N PHE A 150 -5.45 5.45 0.53
CA PHE A 150 -4.97 4.10 0.24
C PHE A 150 -5.88 3.35 -0.72
N THR A 151 -5.32 2.36 -1.43
CA THR A 151 -6.03 1.44 -2.30
C THR A 151 -6.20 0.08 -1.63
N VAL A 152 -7.43 -0.45 -1.67
CA VAL A 152 -7.78 -1.82 -1.26
C VAL A 152 -7.85 -2.70 -2.50
N HIS A 153 -7.06 -3.78 -2.52
CA HIS A 153 -6.85 -4.58 -3.74
C HIS A 153 -7.57 -5.93 -3.75
N GLY A 154 -7.91 -6.49 -2.60
CA GLY A 154 -8.43 -7.85 -2.61
C GLY A 154 -9.23 -8.27 -1.39
N PRO A 155 -9.80 -9.48 -1.45
CA PRO A 155 -10.63 -10.03 -0.40
C PRO A 155 -9.88 -10.21 0.93
N GLU A 156 -8.59 -10.52 0.91
CA GLU A 156 -7.75 -10.69 2.11
C GLU A 156 -7.83 -9.51 3.09
N GLU A 157 -8.12 -8.30 2.58
CA GLU A 157 -8.25 -7.10 3.39
C GLU A 157 -9.62 -7.02 4.08
N PHE A 158 -10.58 -7.86 3.65
CA PHE A 158 -11.92 -7.96 4.24
C PHE A 158 -12.10 -9.15 5.16
N ASP A 159 -11.19 -10.14 5.13
CA ASP A 159 -11.28 -11.36 5.94
C ASP A 159 -11.16 -11.06 7.44
N ASN A 160 -10.33 -10.06 7.79
CA ASN A 160 -10.16 -9.66 9.18
C ASN A 160 -9.95 -8.14 9.34
N VAL A 161 -11.01 -7.39 9.05
CA VAL A 161 -11.04 -5.92 9.09
C VAL A 161 -10.64 -5.34 10.46
N TRP A 162 -10.95 -6.05 11.54
CA TRP A 162 -10.60 -5.63 12.89
C TRP A 162 -9.10 -5.72 13.15
N ALA A 163 -8.48 -6.84 12.74
CA ALA A 163 -7.06 -7.06 12.96
C ALA A 163 -6.18 -6.08 12.18
N ILE A 164 -6.64 -5.61 11.02
CA ILE A 164 -5.93 -4.59 10.26
C ILE A 164 -6.39 -3.17 10.57
N SER A 165 -7.36 -2.98 11.47
CA SER A 165 -7.94 -1.68 11.84
C SER A 165 -8.38 -0.87 10.60
N LEU A 166 -9.08 -1.53 9.67
CA LEU A 166 -9.45 -0.93 8.39
C LEU A 166 -10.45 0.22 8.57
N ARG A 167 -11.36 0.11 9.54
CA ARG A 167 -12.37 1.12 9.87
C ARG A 167 -11.73 2.45 10.24
N GLU A 168 -10.76 2.43 11.15
CA GLU A 168 -10.05 3.61 11.61
C GLU A 168 -9.18 4.23 10.51
N LYS A 169 -8.65 3.41 9.60
CA LYS A 169 -7.92 3.91 8.43
C LYS A 169 -8.84 4.62 7.44
N ILE A 170 -10.04 4.08 7.18
CA ILE A 170 -11.05 4.75 6.35
C ILE A 170 -11.44 6.10 6.99
N GLN A 171 -11.66 6.12 8.30
CA GLN A 171 -12.04 7.32 9.02
C GLN A 171 -11.01 8.44 8.88
N ASP A 172 -9.72 8.11 9.02
CA ASP A 172 -8.63 9.08 9.05
C ASP A 172 -8.10 9.43 7.66
N ALA A 173 -8.37 8.62 6.63
CA ALA A 173 -7.94 8.88 5.26
C ALA A 173 -8.73 10.02 4.60
N GLU A 174 -8.11 10.74 3.68
CA GLU A 174 -8.76 11.74 2.85
C GLU A 174 -9.71 11.08 1.83
N PHE A 175 -9.24 10.00 1.20
CA PHE A 175 -10.06 9.14 0.35
C PHE A 175 -9.53 7.70 0.36
N VAL A 176 -10.36 6.76 -0.09
CA VAL A 176 -10.02 5.34 -0.20
C VAL A 176 -10.41 4.84 -1.58
N VAL A 177 -9.50 4.16 -2.23
CA VAL A 177 -9.70 3.54 -3.54
C VAL A 177 -10.04 2.07 -3.37
N ALA A 178 -11.12 1.62 -4.01
CA ALA A 178 -11.42 0.21 -4.22
C ALA A 178 -11.16 -0.14 -5.69
N VAL A 179 -10.53 -1.28 -5.97
CA VAL A 179 -10.27 -1.70 -7.35
C VAL A 179 -11.50 -2.28 -8.06
N SER A 180 -12.62 -2.42 -7.34
CA SER A 180 -13.89 -2.95 -7.89
C SER A 180 -15.09 -2.38 -7.14
N SER A 181 -16.27 -2.47 -7.79
CA SER A 181 -17.55 -2.12 -7.15
C SER A 181 -17.87 -3.03 -5.96
N PHE A 182 -17.48 -4.31 -6.03
CA PHE A 182 -17.58 -5.23 -4.90
C PHE A 182 -16.73 -4.74 -3.73
N GLY A 183 -15.45 -4.43 -3.95
CA GLY A 183 -14.57 -3.88 -2.91
C GLY A 183 -15.14 -2.61 -2.30
N ARG A 184 -15.66 -1.69 -3.12
CA ARG A 184 -16.35 -0.50 -2.64
C ARG A 184 -17.52 -0.83 -1.71
N SER A 185 -18.38 -1.78 -2.09
CA SER A 185 -19.52 -2.18 -1.28
C SER A 185 -19.12 -2.73 0.09
N GLN A 186 -18.01 -3.47 0.16
CA GLN A 186 -17.47 -3.98 1.43
C GLN A 186 -16.95 -2.82 2.31
N LEU A 187 -16.26 -1.84 1.73
CA LEU A 187 -15.77 -0.66 2.47
C LEU A 187 -16.91 0.20 3.00
N LEU A 188 -17.99 0.41 2.24
CA LEU A 188 -19.17 1.17 2.67
C LEU A 188 -19.81 0.59 3.94
N ARG A 189 -19.79 -0.72 4.13
CA ARG A 189 -20.31 -1.40 5.33
C ARG A 189 -19.48 -1.14 6.59
N LEU A 190 -18.23 -0.68 6.44
CA LEU A 190 -17.28 -0.48 7.52
C LEU A 190 -17.28 0.94 8.08
N CYS A 191 -17.96 1.86 7.44
CA CYS A 191 -17.95 3.28 7.81
C CYS A 191 -19.35 3.89 7.83
N ALA A 192 -19.48 5.05 8.46
CA ALA A 192 -20.70 5.82 8.47
C ALA A 192 -21.00 6.40 7.07
N VAL A 193 -22.27 6.71 6.79
CA VAL A 193 -22.75 7.18 5.49
C VAL A 193 -22.05 8.46 5.04
N GLU A 194 -21.69 9.31 5.97
CA GLU A 194 -20.96 10.58 5.76
C GLU A 194 -19.55 10.36 5.19
N GLN A 195 -19.00 9.15 5.37
CA GLN A 195 -17.68 8.76 4.84
C GLN A 195 -17.75 8.17 3.42
N TRP A 196 -18.95 7.81 2.93
CA TRP A 196 -19.14 7.14 1.64
C TRP A 196 -18.57 7.92 0.45
N PRO A 197 -18.66 9.26 0.38
CA PRO A 197 -18.07 10.03 -0.71
C PRO A 197 -16.56 9.89 -0.84
N LYS A 198 -15.86 9.50 0.24
CA LYS A 198 -14.42 9.26 0.20
C LYS A 198 -14.05 7.96 -0.53
N ILE A 199 -15.00 7.04 -0.71
CA ILE A 199 -14.71 5.70 -1.24
C ILE A 199 -15.03 5.68 -2.72
N VAL A 200 -13.99 5.68 -3.54
CA VAL A 200 -14.05 5.73 -5.00
C VAL A 200 -13.62 4.41 -5.63
N VAL A 201 -14.08 4.13 -6.84
CA VAL A 201 -13.64 2.96 -7.60
C VAL A 201 -12.66 3.39 -8.67
N VAL A 202 -11.43 2.84 -8.61
CA VAL A 202 -10.43 2.96 -9.67
C VAL A 202 -9.95 1.55 -9.99
N ARG A 203 -10.26 1.07 -11.19
CA ARG A 203 -9.90 -0.30 -11.63
C ARG A 203 -8.44 -0.38 -12.05
N CYS A 204 -7.80 -1.49 -11.74
CA CYS A 204 -6.50 -1.79 -12.34
C CYS A 204 -6.66 -1.91 -13.86
N ALA A 205 -5.75 -1.31 -14.60
CA ALA A 205 -5.74 -1.29 -16.04
C ALA A 205 -4.53 -2.05 -16.60
N VAL A 206 -4.59 -2.35 -17.87
CA VAL A 206 -3.46 -2.85 -18.68
C VAL A 206 -2.96 -1.75 -19.59
N ASP A 207 -1.73 -1.89 -20.06
CA ASP A 207 -1.13 -0.94 -21.01
C ASP A 207 -1.73 -1.10 -22.40
N ASP A 208 -1.68 -0.04 -23.20
CA ASP A 208 -2.16 -0.03 -24.59
C ASP A 208 -1.55 -1.14 -25.46
N GLN A 209 -0.32 -1.58 -25.15
CA GLN A 209 0.31 -2.68 -25.87
C GLN A 209 -0.54 -3.97 -25.84
N TYR A 210 -1.25 -4.25 -24.73
CA TYR A 210 -2.14 -5.42 -24.63
C TYR A 210 -3.45 -5.23 -25.41
N LEU A 211 -3.86 -3.98 -25.66
CA LEU A 211 -5.06 -3.66 -26.42
C LEU A 211 -4.83 -3.67 -27.93
N ARG A 212 -3.56 -3.62 -28.37
CA ARG A 212 -3.17 -3.58 -29.78
C ARG A 212 -2.79 -4.95 -30.34
N ILE A 213 -2.78 -5.99 -29.52
CA ILE A 213 -2.50 -7.36 -29.95
C ILE A 213 -3.76 -7.93 -30.60
N ASP A 214 -3.69 -8.25 -31.89
CA ASP A 214 -4.76 -9.00 -32.53
C ASP A 214 -4.86 -10.37 -31.87
N PRO A 215 -6.06 -10.79 -31.42
CA PRO A 215 -6.21 -12.09 -30.79
C PRO A 215 -5.89 -13.19 -31.82
N PRO A 216 -5.05 -14.18 -31.47
CA PRO A 216 -4.82 -15.33 -32.35
C PRO A 216 -6.12 -16.09 -32.55
N SER A 217 -6.21 -16.83 -33.68
CA SER A 217 -7.32 -17.74 -33.93
C SER A 217 -7.47 -18.72 -32.77
N ILE A 218 -8.72 -18.97 -32.35
CA ILE A 218 -9.01 -19.95 -31.29
C ILE A 218 -8.57 -21.33 -31.81
N PRO A 219 -7.66 -22.04 -31.10
CA PRO A 219 -7.25 -23.37 -31.51
C PRO A 219 -8.41 -24.36 -31.40
N GLU A 220 -8.50 -25.31 -32.34
CA GLU A 220 -9.52 -26.38 -32.30
C GLU A 220 -9.35 -27.32 -31.08
N ALA A 221 -8.12 -27.46 -30.57
CA ALA A 221 -7.83 -28.30 -29.43
C ALA A 221 -8.34 -27.64 -28.12
N PRO A 222 -8.96 -28.41 -27.21
CA PRO A 222 -9.48 -27.90 -25.93
C PRO A 222 -8.35 -27.62 -24.93
N ASN A 223 -7.59 -26.57 -25.18
CA ASN A 223 -6.49 -26.14 -24.31
C ASN A 223 -7.00 -25.18 -23.25
N LEU A 224 -6.75 -25.50 -21.98
CA LEU A 224 -7.00 -24.62 -20.82
C LEU A 224 -5.69 -24.01 -20.35
N VAL A 225 -5.68 -22.71 -20.17
CA VAL A 225 -4.50 -21.98 -19.66
C VAL A 225 -4.88 -21.26 -18.36
N CYS A 226 -4.08 -21.48 -17.31
CA CYS A 226 -4.21 -20.78 -16.04
C CYS A 226 -2.89 -20.08 -15.69
N VAL A 227 -2.90 -18.74 -15.69
CA VAL A 227 -1.73 -17.93 -15.38
C VAL A 227 -1.91 -17.28 -14.02
N GLY A 228 -0.98 -17.53 -13.09
CA GLY A 228 -1.02 -16.96 -11.75
C GLY A 228 0.05 -17.53 -10.83
N ARG A 229 0.18 -16.94 -9.65
CA ARG A 229 1.05 -17.50 -8.60
C ARG A 229 0.54 -18.90 -8.21
N LEU A 230 1.45 -19.84 -8.01
CA LEU A 230 1.11 -21.16 -7.46
C LEU A 230 0.80 -21.02 -5.96
N CYS A 231 -0.46 -20.81 -5.64
CA CYS A 231 -0.94 -20.66 -4.26
C CYS A 231 -2.42 -21.07 -4.17
N GLU A 232 -2.85 -21.45 -2.99
CA GLU A 232 -4.21 -21.92 -2.71
C GLU A 232 -5.27 -20.92 -3.17
N GLN A 233 -5.04 -19.61 -2.95
CA GLN A 233 -5.94 -18.52 -3.36
C GLN A 233 -6.26 -18.52 -4.87
N LYS A 234 -5.34 -19.02 -5.73
CA LYS A 234 -5.52 -19.04 -7.19
C LYS A 234 -6.22 -20.29 -7.70
N GLY A 235 -6.36 -21.32 -6.85
CA GLY A 235 -7.18 -22.48 -7.12
C GLY A 235 -6.71 -23.38 -8.27
N GLN A 236 -5.43 -23.32 -8.69
CA GLN A 236 -4.93 -24.16 -9.79
C GLN A 236 -5.17 -25.66 -9.53
N HIS A 237 -5.10 -26.10 -8.27
CA HIS A 237 -5.39 -27.47 -7.90
C HIS A 237 -6.84 -27.86 -8.16
N LEU A 238 -7.79 -26.93 -7.99
CA LEU A 238 -9.21 -27.16 -8.30
C LEU A 238 -9.43 -27.30 -9.82
N LEU A 239 -8.72 -26.51 -10.62
CA LEU A 239 -8.76 -26.62 -12.07
C LEU A 239 -8.25 -27.98 -12.57
N VAL A 240 -7.21 -28.54 -11.92
CA VAL A 240 -6.67 -29.88 -12.28
C VAL A 240 -7.62 -31.00 -11.85
N GLN A 241 -8.41 -30.80 -10.79
CA GLN A 241 -9.38 -31.79 -10.31
C GLN A 241 -10.70 -31.77 -11.09
N ALA A 242 -11.04 -30.66 -11.73
CA ALA A 242 -12.28 -30.50 -12.52
C ALA A 242 -12.14 -31.11 -13.92
#